data_53fb07c13d1726f68f89920e1abfa591
#
_entry.id   53fb07c13d1726f68f89920e1abfa591
#
_cell.length_a   1.000
_cell.length_b   1.000
_cell.length_c   1.000
_cell.angle_alpha   90.00
_cell.angle_beta   90.00
_cell.angle_gamma   90.00
#
_symmetry.space_group_name_H-M   'P 1'
#
loop_
_entity.id
_entity.type
_entity.pdbx_description
1 polymer ?
#
loop_
_entity_poly.entity_id
_entity_poly.type
_entity_poly.pdbx_seq_one_letter_code
_entity_poly.pdbx_strand_id
1 'polypeptide(L)'
;EKVKPSAQNYNTLRLAVWFHDVIYDATNSDENEDKSARVAEKSLPLLNVPVDEVAEVARLVRMTKEHNAKEDDNDGLLLVDADFAILGSDSETYMKYAQGIRQEYKKYNDKEFAVGRINVLTGFLNRESIFHHQSIKGLLEERARENMKREIEILQEQARRYDETKNL
;
A
#
# COMPACT_ATOMS: atom_id res chain seq x y z
N GLU A 1 10.70 -3.78 12.61
CA GLU A 1 11.96 -3.81 13.40
C GLU A 1 13.23 -3.91 12.55
N LYS A 2 13.22 -4.58 11.37
CA LYS A 2 14.40 -4.71 10.49
C LYS A 2 14.89 -3.37 9.92
N VAL A 3 14.03 -2.37 9.81
CA VAL A 3 14.37 -1.03 9.30
C VAL A 3 14.68 0.00 10.40
N LYS A 4 14.55 -0.37 11.68
CA LYS A 4 14.81 0.53 12.81
C LYS A 4 16.16 1.25 12.75
N PRO A 5 17.28 0.58 12.36
CA PRO A 5 18.56 1.25 12.25
C PRO A 5 18.64 2.28 11.13
N SER A 6 17.74 2.22 10.16
CA SER A 6 17.72 3.08 8.96
C SER A 6 16.77 4.28 9.11
N ALA A 7 15.83 4.26 10.05
CA ALA A 7 14.89 5.35 10.28
C ALA A 7 15.59 6.53 10.97
N GLN A 8 15.31 7.75 10.52
CA GLN A 8 15.78 8.98 11.16
C GLN A 8 15.03 9.19 12.49
N ASN A 9 13.70 9.02 12.46
CA ASN A 9 12.87 9.00 13.68
C ASN A 9 11.95 7.77 13.68
N TYR A 10 12.44 6.69 14.29
CA TYR A 10 11.71 5.42 14.31
C TYR A 10 10.34 5.49 14.98
N ASN A 11 10.17 6.32 16.02
CA ASN A 11 8.88 6.45 16.70
C ASN A 11 7.87 7.18 15.82
N THR A 12 8.27 8.27 15.20
CA THR A 12 7.45 9.02 14.24
C THR A 12 7.03 8.14 13.06
N LEU A 13 7.98 7.37 12.49
CA LEU A 13 7.69 6.43 11.41
C LEU A 13 6.67 5.36 11.86
N ARG A 14 6.82 4.78 13.04
CA ARG A 14 5.84 3.81 13.58
C ARG A 14 4.45 4.41 13.73
N LEU A 15 4.36 5.63 14.24
CA LEU A 15 3.09 6.34 14.36
C LEU A 15 2.47 6.58 12.97
N ALA A 16 3.26 7.00 11.97
CA ALA A 16 2.79 7.15 10.61
C ALA A 16 2.24 5.85 10.02
N VAL A 17 2.94 4.71 10.23
CA VAL A 17 2.44 3.37 9.83
C VAL A 17 1.10 3.03 10.50
N TRP A 18 0.87 3.41 11.76
CA TRP A 18 -0.40 3.16 12.44
C TRP A 18 -1.55 4.05 11.94
N PHE A 19 -1.23 5.27 11.52
CA PHE A 19 -2.25 6.27 11.19
C PHE A 19 -2.54 6.38 9.69
N HIS A 20 -1.69 5.85 8.77
CA HIS A 20 -1.82 6.15 7.34
C HIS A 20 -3.19 5.75 6.77
N ASP A 21 -3.75 4.62 7.19
CA ASP A 21 -5.03 4.07 6.74
C ASP A 21 -6.08 3.99 7.85
N VAL A 22 -5.97 4.80 8.93
CA VAL A 22 -6.95 4.78 10.02
C VAL A 22 -8.35 5.20 9.56
N ILE A 23 -8.42 6.02 8.52
CA ILE A 23 -9.63 6.28 7.74
C ILE A 23 -9.42 5.72 6.34
N TYR A 24 -10.26 4.76 5.96
CA TYR A 24 -10.22 4.14 4.65
C TYR A 24 -11.63 4.00 4.06
N ASP A 25 -11.88 4.64 2.93
CA ASP A 25 -13.10 4.53 2.15
C ASP A 25 -12.73 4.27 0.67
N ALA A 26 -12.89 3.03 0.22
CA ALA A 26 -12.61 2.64 -1.16
C ALA A 26 -13.55 3.30 -2.20
N THR A 27 -14.67 3.90 -1.75
CA THR A 27 -15.63 4.56 -2.64
C THR A 27 -15.38 6.04 -2.81
N ASN A 28 -14.66 6.67 -1.87
CA ASN A 28 -14.30 8.08 -1.87
C ASN A 28 -12.86 8.24 -1.33
N SER A 29 -11.91 7.72 -2.11
CA SER A 29 -10.51 7.59 -1.70
C SER A 29 -9.74 8.91 -1.65
N ASP A 30 -10.21 9.98 -2.31
CA ASP A 30 -9.43 11.21 -2.49
C ASP A 30 -9.05 11.94 -1.20
N GLU A 31 -9.73 11.68 -0.09
CA GLU A 31 -9.54 12.36 1.19
C GLU A 31 -9.07 11.42 2.32
N ASN A 32 -8.82 10.14 2.05
CA ASN A 32 -8.50 9.16 3.09
C ASN A 32 -7.25 9.56 3.88
N GLU A 33 -6.17 9.88 3.21
CA GLU A 33 -4.89 10.23 3.82
C GLU A 33 -4.97 11.55 4.60
N ASP A 34 -5.68 12.56 4.08
CA ASP A 34 -5.88 13.81 4.81
C ASP A 34 -6.76 13.62 6.06
N LYS A 35 -7.83 12.83 5.96
CA LYS A 35 -8.66 12.47 7.12
C LYS A 35 -7.86 11.67 8.14
N SER A 36 -7.07 10.71 7.70
CA SER A 36 -6.18 9.91 8.55
C SER A 36 -5.14 10.79 9.26
N ALA A 37 -4.50 11.72 8.54
CA ALA A 37 -3.58 12.69 9.11
C ALA A 37 -4.26 13.58 10.17
N ARG A 38 -5.48 14.05 9.92
CA ARG A 38 -6.25 14.83 10.90
C ARG A 38 -6.61 14.03 12.16
N VAL A 39 -6.81 12.72 12.04
CA VAL A 39 -6.99 11.85 13.23
C VAL A 39 -5.70 11.82 14.03
N ALA A 40 -4.53 11.68 13.39
CA ALA A 40 -3.23 11.73 14.07
C ALA A 40 -3.03 13.09 14.76
N GLU A 41 -3.26 14.22 14.07
CA GLU A 41 -3.14 15.59 14.58
C GLU A 41 -4.01 15.84 15.83
N LYS A 42 -5.19 15.20 15.92
CA LYS A 42 -6.11 15.33 17.06
C LYS A 42 -5.77 14.38 18.22
N SER A 43 -5.30 13.19 17.92
CA SER A 43 -5.14 12.12 18.92
C SER A 43 -3.77 12.13 19.58
N LEU A 44 -2.69 12.38 18.82
CA LEU A 44 -1.33 12.30 19.33
C LEU A 44 -0.99 13.33 20.41
N PRO A 45 -1.49 14.60 20.37
CA PRO A 45 -1.29 15.55 21.45
C PRO A 45 -1.88 15.09 22.79
N LEU A 46 -3.00 14.33 22.76
CA LEU A 46 -3.62 13.76 23.96
C LEU A 46 -2.74 12.68 24.62
N LEU A 47 -1.80 12.13 23.87
CA LEU A 47 -0.81 11.15 24.33
C LEU A 47 0.54 11.80 24.64
N ASN A 48 0.60 13.13 24.75
CA ASN A 48 1.79 13.94 25.02
C ASN A 48 2.91 13.75 23.96
N VAL A 49 2.54 13.45 22.70
CA VAL A 49 3.51 13.46 21.58
C VAL A 49 3.87 14.92 21.28
N PRO A 50 5.17 15.26 21.14
CA PRO A 50 5.61 16.61 20.80
C PRO A 50 5.00 17.13 19.49
N VAL A 51 4.73 18.44 19.42
CA VAL A 51 4.00 19.06 18.30
C VAL A 51 4.72 18.90 16.96
N ASP A 52 6.03 18.96 16.97
CA ASP A 52 6.88 18.74 15.79
C ASP A 52 6.83 17.29 15.29
N GLU A 53 6.79 16.30 16.21
CA GLU A 53 6.59 14.89 15.85
C GLU A 53 5.17 14.67 15.31
N VAL A 54 4.14 15.29 15.88
CA VAL A 54 2.77 15.22 15.36
C VAL A 54 2.69 15.75 13.93
N ALA A 55 3.32 16.91 13.67
CA ALA A 55 3.36 17.50 12.33
C ALA A 55 4.06 16.59 11.33
N GLU A 56 5.16 15.96 11.73
CA GLU A 56 5.89 15.04 10.87
C GLU A 56 5.09 13.74 10.61
N VAL A 57 4.43 13.16 11.60
CA VAL A 57 3.50 12.03 11.39
C VAL A 57 2.43 12.40 10.37
N ALA A 58 1.79 13.56 10.53
CA ALA A 58 0.74 14.01 9.63
C ALA A 58 1.26 14.24 8.19
N ARG A 59 2.48 14.77 8.04
CA ARG A 59 3.15 14.92 6.75
C ARG A 59 3.37 13.56 6.07
N LEU A 60 3.94 12.62 6.80
CA LEU A 60 4.19 11.26 6.33
C LEU A 60 2.90 10.56 5.90
N VAL A 61 1.84 10.66 6.71
CA VAL A 61 0.52 10.09 6.36
C VAL A 61 -0.03 10.70 5.07
N ARG A 62 0.01 12.04 4.90
CA ARG A 62 -0.47 12.69 3.66
C ARG A 62 0.35 12.28 2.43
N MET A 63 1.64 12.03 2.62
CA MET A 63 2.54 11.63 1.53
C MET A 63 2.18 10.25 0.96
N THR A 64 1.55 9.35 1.71
CA THR A 64 1.14 8.03 1.21
C THR A 64 0.08 8.10 0.11
N LYS A 65 -0.64 9.22 -0.03
CA LYS A 65 -1.58 9.43 -1.14
C LYS A 65 -0.93 9.24 -2.52
N GLU A 66 0.23 9.83 -2.72
CA GLU A 66 0.95 9.79 -4.00
C GLU A 66 2.06 8.71 -4.00
N HIS A 67 2.39 8.16 -2.83
CA HIS A 67 3.54 7.27 -2.61
C HIS A 67 4.83 7.83 -3.23
N ASN A 68 4.98 9.16 -3.16
CA ASN A 68 6.06 9.91 -3.81
C ASN A 68 6.91 10.62 -2.76
N ALA A 69 7.72 9.86 -2.02
CA ALA A 69 8.73 10.40 -1.14
C ALA A 69 9.92 10.93 -1.97
N LYS A 70 10.52 12.02 -1.50
CA LYS A 70 11.76 12.54 -2.11
C LYS A 70 12.92 11.58 -1.82
N GLU A 71 13.95 11.59 -2.67
CA GLU A 71 15.13 10.74 -2.52
C GLU A 71 15.88 10.96 -1.20
N ASP A 72 15.82 12.17 -0.64
CA ASP A 72 16.42 12.54 0.64
C ASP A 72 15.50 12.34 1.86
N ASP A 73 14.21 12.00 1.64
CA ASP A 73 13.23 11.71 2.68
C ASP A 73 13.25 10.23 3.06
N ASN A 74 14.25 9.85 3.84
CA ASN A 74 14.46 8.45 4.21
C ASN A 74 13.28 7.83 4.96
N ASP A 75 12.63 8.55 5.89
CA ASP A 75 11.47 8.03 6.62
C ASP A 75 10.24 7.94 5.71
N GLY A 76 10.08 8.86 4.76
CA GLY A 76 9.07 8.78 3.71
C GLY A 76 9.24 7.55 2.82
N LEU A 77 10.47 7.30 2.34
CA LEU A 77 10.79 6.10 1.54
C LEU A 77 10.53 4.81 2.32
N LEU A 78 10.90 4.77 3.61
CA LEU A 78 10.62 3.62 4.47
C LEU A 78 9.13 3.41 4.73
N LEU A 79 8.33 4.49 4.81
CA LEU A 79 6.88 4.37 4.95
C LEU A 79 6.24 3.80 3.70
N VAL A 80 6.63 4.27 2.51
CA VAL A 80 6.16 3.71 1.22
C VAL A 80 6.53 2.23 1.11
N ASP A 81 7.75 1.86 1.47
CA ASP A 81 8.19 0.47 1.45
C ASP A 81 7.41 -0.40 2.46
N ALA A 82 7.06 0.15 3.63
CA ALA A 82 6.26 -0.54 4.64
C ALA A 82 4.83 -0.78 4.15
N ASP A 83 4.22 0.19 3.48
CA ASP A 83 2.88 0.09 2.89
C ASP A 83 2.85 -0.98 1.78
N PHE A 84 3.84 -1.00 0.90
CA PHE A 84 3.96 -2.01 -0.15
C PHE A 84 4.47 -3.37 0.32
N ALA A 85 4.86 -3.53 1.60
CA ALA A 85 5.47 -4.78 2.09
C ALA A 85 4.57 -6.00 1.95
N ILE A 86 3.24 -5.82 1.96
CA ILE A 86 2.26 -6.88 1.73
C ILE A 86 2.45 -7.55 0.36
N LEU A 87 2.88 -6.80 -0.66
CA LEU A 87 3.13 -7.34 -2.00
C LEU A 87 4.21 -8.43 -2.00
N GLY A 88 5.22 -8.28 -1.13
CA GLY A 88 6.32 -9.24 -0.96
C GLY A 88 6.11 -10.25 0.19
N SER A 89 4.90 -10.40 0.72
CA SER A 89 4.58 -11.41 1.74
C SER A 89 4.64 -12.83 1.16
N ASP A 90 4.53 -13.86 2.01
CA ASP A 90 4.36 -15.22 1.52
C ASP A 90 3.06 -15.36 0.70
N SER A 91 3.00 -16.39 -0.15
CA SER A 91 1.91 -16.56 -1.10
C SER A 91 0.53 -16.66 -0.44
N GLU A 92 0.42 -17.27 0.75
CA GLU A 92 -0.86 -17.38 1.45
C GLU A 92 -1.34 -16.03 1.96
N THR A 93 -0.46 -15.27 2.59
CA THR A 93 -0.72 -13.91 3.09
C THR A 93 -1.08 -12.97 1.94
N TYR A 94 -0.32 -13.03 0.83
CA TYR A 94 -0.63 -12.25 -0.37
C TYR A 94 -2.01 -12.57 -0.95
N MET A 95 -2.36 -13.86 -1.06
CA MET A 95 -3.66 -14.25 -1.60
C MET A 95 -4.83 -13.81 -0.71
N LYS A 96 -4.66 -13.81 0.62
CA LYS A 96 -5.65 -13.23 1.54
C LYS A 96 -5.83 -11.73 1.32
N TYR A 97 -4.72 -11.00 1.14
CA TYR A 97 -4.74 -9.59 0.77
C TYR A 97 -5.48 -9.36 -0.56
N ALA A 98 -5.15 -10.11 -1.62
CA ALA A 98 -5.81 -9.99 -2.92
C ALA A 98 -7.32 -10.27 -2.84
N GLN A 99 -7.74 -11.24 -2.03
CA GLN A 99 -9.16 -11.51 -1.74
C GLN A 99 -9.81 -10.34 -1.01
N GLY A 100 -9.12 -9.72 -0.05
CA GLY A 100 -9.58 -8.50 0.63
C GLY A 100 -9.86 -7.38 -0.36
N ILE A 101 -8.92 -7.08 -1.24
CA ILE A 101 -9.08 -6.09 -2.32
C ILE A 101 -10.31 -6.43 -3.19
N ARG A 102 -10.50 -7.71 -3.57
CA ARG A 102 -11.70 -8.11 -4.34
C ARG A 102 -13.00 -7.79 -3.60
N GLN A 103 -13.05 -7.96 -2.28
CA GLN A 103 -14.24 -7.65 -1.47
C GLN A 103 -14.50 -6.15 -1.37
N GLU A 104 -13.48 -5.33 -1.25
CA GLU A 104 -13.59 -3.86 -1.23
C GLU A 104 -14.21 -3.34 -2.54
N TYR A 105 -13.81 -3.94 -3.66
CA TYR A 105 -14.29 -3.60 -5.00
C TYR A 105 -15.47 -4.47 -5.48
N LYS A 106 -16.25 -5.06 -4.58
CA LYS A 106 -17.40 -5.96 -4.91
C LYS A 106 -18.49 -5.32 -5.76
N LYS A 107 -18.56 -3.98 -5.83
CA LYS A 107 -19.50 -3.25 -6.70
C LYS A 107 -19.22 -3.45 -8.20
N TYR A 108 -17.99 -3.80 -8.57
CA TYR A 108 -17.61 -4.08 -9.95
C TYR A 108 -17.79 -5.58 -10.25
N ASN A 109 -18.23 -5.91 -11.47
CA ASN A 109 -18.24 -7.31 -11.90
C ASN A 109 -16.82 -7.86 -12.05
N ASP A 110 -16.70 -9.19 -12.20
CA ASP A 110 -15.39 -9.84 -12.20
C ASP A 110 -14.47 -9.38 -13.34
N LYS A 111 -15.03 -9.09 -14.51
CA LYS A 111 -14.25 -8.59 -15.64
C LYS A 111 -13.77 -7.15 -15.41
N GLU A 112 -14.65 -6.26 -14.98
CA GLU A 112 -14.29 -4.86 -14.67
C GLU A 112 -13.22 -4.79 -13.58
N PHE A 113 -13.38 -5.57 -12.52
CA PHE A 113 -12.39 -5.67 -11.46
C PHE A 113 -11.07 -6.20 -12.00
N ALA A 114 -11.09 -7.31 -12.75
CA ALA A 114 -9.87 -7.91 -13.29
C ALA A 114 -9.08 -6.93 -14.16
N VAL A 115 -9.76 -6.21 -15.07
CA VAL A 115 -9.10 -5.20 -15.94
C VAL A 115 -8.46 -4.09 -15.11
N GLY A 116 -9.19 -3.52 -14.13
CA GLY A 116 -8.68 -2.47 -13.27
C GLY A 116 -7.47 -2.94 -12.43
N ARG A 117 -7.60 -4.12 -11.81
CA ARG A 117 -6.54 -4.68 -10.96
C ARG A 117 -5.29 -5.06 -11.75
N ILE A 118 -5.44 -5.66 -12.93
CA ILE A 118 -4.31 -5.97 -13.84
C ILE A 118 -3.55 -4.69 -14.20
N ASN A 119 -4.24 -3.59 -14.49
CA ASN A 119 -3.58 -2.33 -14.81
C ASN A 119 -2.72 -1.82 -13.63
N VAL A 120 -3.25 -1.87 -12.41
CA VAL A 120 -2.52 -1.48 -11.20
C VAL A 120 -1.27 -2.36 -11.01
N LEU A 121 -1.43 -3.69 -11.05
CA LEU A 121 -0.32 -4.64 -10.86
C LEU A 121 0.75 -4.50 -11.96
N THR A 122 0.32 -4.30 -13.21
CA THR A 122 1.24 -4.05 -14.33
C THR A 122 2.01 -2.74 -14.12
N GLY A 123 1.36 -1.70 -13.58
CA GLY A 123 2.02 -0.45 -13.22
C GLY A 123 3.17 -0.67 -12.21
N PHE A 124 2.96 -1.50 -11.18
CA PHE A 124 4.02 -1.90 -10.25
C PHE A 124 5.13 -2.70 -10.93
N LEU A 125 4.79 -3.68 -11.76
CA LEU A 125 5.77 -4.53 -12.45
C LEU A 125 6.65 -3.76 -13.43
N ASN A 126 6.16 -2.65 -13.99
CA ASN A 126 6.91 -1.79 -14.90
C ASN A 126 7.88 -0.84 -14.17
N ARG A 127 7.81 -0.71 -12.85
CA ARG A 127 8.80 0.06 -12.09
C ARG A 127 10.15 -0.64 -12.13
N GLU A 128 11.23 0.13 -12.18
CA GLU A 128 12.59 -0.39 -12.02
C GLU A 128 12.76 -1.12 -10.69
N SER A 129 12.18 -0.56 -9.64
CA SER A 129 12.10 -1.15 -8.31
C SER A 129 10.75 -0.82 -7.67
N ILE A 130 10.17 -1.79 -6.93
CA ILE A 130 8.97 -1.59 -6.12
C ILE A 130 9.36 -0.94 -4.80
N PHE A 131 10.48 -1.40 -4.21
CA PHE A 131 10.98 -0.95 -2.93
C PHE A 131 12.20 -0.04 -3.10
N HIS A 132 12.29 0.99 -2.26
CA HIS A 132 13.33 2.01 -2.30
C HIS A 132 14.53 1.63 -1.42
N HIS A 133 14.26 1.13 -0.20
CA HIS A 133 15.31 0.81 0.75
C HIS A 133 15.97 -0.54 0.43
N GLN A 134 17.31 -0.55 0.26
CA GLN A 134 18.07 -1.72 -0.21
C GLN A 134 17.82 -2.99 0.61
N SER A 135 17.69 -2.88 1.94
CA SER A 135 17.43 -4.06 2.78
C SER A 135 16.01 -4.62 2.63
N ILE A 136 15.02 -3.77 2.33
CA ILE A 136 13.64 -4.18 2.05
C ILE A 136 13.58 -4.78 0.65
N LYS A 137 14.15 -4.12 -0.34
CA LYS A 137 14.27 -4.59 -1.71
C LYS A 137 14.87 -6.00 -1.77
N GLY A 138 16.03 -6.22 -1.11
CA GLY A 138 16.69 -7.54 -1.07
C GLY A 138 15.84 -8.65 -0.43
N LEU A 139 14.84 -8.30 0.39
CA LEU A 139 13.98 -9.26 1.06
C LEU A 139 12.66 -9.53 0.32
N LEU A 140 12.09 -8.52 -0.33
CA LEU A 140 10.69 -8.54 -0.76
C LEU A 140 10.51 -8.39 -2.28
N GLU A 141 11.44 -7.79 -3.02
CA GLU A 141 11.26 -7.40 -4.43
C GLU A 141 10.91 -8.58 -5.33
N GLU A 142 11.70 -9.64 -5.28
CA GLU A 142 11.49 -10.81 -6.14
C GLU A 142 10.13 -11.45 -5.87
N ARG A 143 9.82 -11.69 -4.60
CA ARG A 143 8.57 -12.30 -4.18
C ARG A 143 7.35 -11.41 -4.49
N ALA A 144 7.48 -10.09 -4.37
CA ALA A 144 6.43 -9.16 -4.76
C ALA A 144 6.12 -9.27 -6.26
N ARG A 145 7.16 -9.32 -7.10
CA ARG A 145 6.99 -9.49 -8.54
C ARG A 145 6.38 -10.84 -8.91
N GLU A 146 6.77 -11.92 -8.25
CA GLU A 146 6.18 -13.26 -8.44
C GLU A 146 4.69 -13.29 -8.05
N ASN A 147 4.36 -12.76 -6.88
CA ASN A 147 2.99 -12.69 -6.38
C ASN A 147 2.08 -11.93 -7.35
N MET A 148 2.51 -10.75 -7.81
CA MET A 148 1.72 -9.93 -8.74
C MET A 148 1.57 -10.58 -10.10
N LYS A 149 2.60 -11.22 -10.66
CA LYS A 149 2.49 -11.97 -11.92
C LYS A 149 1.47 -13.09 -11.81
N ARG A 150 1.52 -13.85 -10.71
CA ARG A 150 0.57 -14.94 -10.45
C ARG A 150 -0.86 -14.42 -10.30
N GLU A 151 -1.07 -13.29 -9.60
CA GLU A 151 -2.41 -12.67 -9.51
C GLU A 151 -2.92 -12.25 -10.89
N ILE A 152 -2.08 -11.65 -11.73
CA ILE A 152 -2.44 -11.26 -13.10
C ILE A 152 -2.91 -12.48 -13.92
N GLU A 153 -2.20 -13.61 -13.84
CA GLU A 153 -2.59 -14.85 -14.54
C GLU A 153 -3.97 -15.35 -14.10
N ILE A 154 -4.23 -15.34 -12.79
CA ILE A 154 -5.54 -15.71 -12.22
C ILE A 154 -6.65 -14.77 -12.72
N LEU A 155 -6.41 -13.46 -12.69
CA LEU A 155 -7.38 -12.45 -13.12
C LEU A 155 -7.68 -12.54 -14.63
N GLN A 156 -6.68 -12.80 -15.45
CA GLN A 156 -6.86 -13.00 -16.89
C GLN A 156 -7.74 -14.22 -17.18
N GLU A 157 -7.52 -15.32 -16.47
CA GLU A 157 -8.34 -16.51 -16.61
C GLU A 157 -9.79 -16.28 -16.13
N GLN A 158 -9.99 -15.53 -15.03
CA GLN A 158 -11.32 -15.13 -14.55
C GLN A 158 -12.06 -14.27 -15.57
N ALA A 159 -11.39 -13.27 -16.15
CA ALA A 159 -11.99 -12.42 -17.17
C ALA A 159 -12.40 -13.21 -18.42
N ARG A 160 -11.58 -14.16 -18.86
CA ARG A 160 -11.88 -15.05 -19.99
C ARG A 160 -13.13 -15.88 -19.75
N ARG A 161 -13.23 -16.53 -18.58
CA ARG A 161 -14.41 -17.35 -18.21
C ARG A 161 -15.69 -16.51 -18.14
N TYR A 162 -15.60 -15.28 -17.64
CA TYR A 162 -16.74 -14.37 -17.62
C TYR A 162 -17.28 -14.09 -19.04
N ASP A 163 -16.40 -13.88 -20.02
CA ASP A 163 -16.82 -13.66 -21.41
C ASP A 163 -17.43 -14.91 -22.05
N GLU A 164 -16.91 -16.11 -21.76
CA GLU A 164 -17.44 -17.38 -22.25
C GLU A 164 -18.87 -17.62 -21.74
N THR A 165 -19.14 -17.32 -20.45
CA THR A 165 -20.47 -17.52 -19.85
C THR A 165 -21.52 -16.53 -20.30
N LYS A 166 -21.15 -15.38 -20.83
CA LYS A 166 -22.10 -14.38 -21.37
C LYS A 166 -22.43 -14.57 -22.84
N ASN A 167 -21.66 -15.36 -23.54
CA ASN A 167 -21.88 -15.68 -24.97
C ASN A 167 -22.69 -16.98 -25.18
N LEU A 168 -23.18 -17.58 -24.08
CA LEU A 168 -24.11 -18.73 -24.08
C LEU A 168 -25.53 -18.25 -23.74
#